data_e9f9262dea3083b9b1864ba2ba787563
#
_entry.id   e9f9262dea3083b9b1864ba2ba787563
#
_cell.length_a   1.000
_cell.length_b   1.000
_cell.length_c   1.000
_cell.angle_alpha   90.00
_cell.angle_beta   90.00
_cell.angle_gamma   90.00
#
_symmetry.space_group_name_H-M   'P 1'
#
loop_
_entity.id
_entity.type
_entity.pdbx_description
1 polymer ?
#
loop_
_entity_poly.entity_id
_entity_poly.type
_entity_poly.pdbx_seq_one_letter_code
_entity_poly.pdbx_strand_id
1 'polypeptide(L)'
;MTTTRRAVFAAALFAAGALSSGAYAQSGPKVGAPAPNFTATDSNGKPVSLGDFKGKTVVLEWTNDGCPFVKKHYGGQAMQGLQKKWTDKGVVWLSVISSPPGEQGYADGPTANKLTAERGAAPTAVLLDPKGDLGRTFWAQVTPHMYVIKADGTLAYMGGIDDKPSTRLEDLKTAKNFVDAALTEVTEGKPVSVSTSRPYGCTVKYAS
;
A
#
# COMPACT_ATOMS: atom_id res chain seq x y z
N MET A 1 -0.31 -69.60 51.33
CA MET A 1 0.55 -69.12 50.24
C MET A 1 -0.15 -67.95 49.60
N THR A 2 0.26 -66.73 49.96
CA THR A 2 -0.40 -65.49 49.61
C THR A 2 0.50 -64.74 48.64
N THR A 3 0.12 -64.60 47.36
CA THR A 3 0.88 -63.96 46.32
C THR A 3 0.40 -62.48 46.17
N THR A 4 1.24 -61.59 46.63
CA THR A 4 0.99 -60.14 46.56
C THR A 4 1.36 -59.61 45.15
N ARG A 5 0.38 -59.11 44.39
CA ARG A 5 0.61 -58.42 43.11
C ARG A 5 0.93 -56.91 43.37
N ARG A 6 2.13 -56.51 43.01
CA ARG A 6 2.55 -55.07 43.00
C ARG A 6 2.04 -54.48 41.74
N ALA A 7 1.18 -53.42 41.85
CA ALA A 7 0.78 -52.54 40.76
C ALA A 7 1.84 -51.45 40.58
N VAL A 8 2.39 -51.35 39.36
CA VAL A 8 3.30 -50.26 38.96
C VAL A 8 2.46 -49.18 38.31
N PHE A 9 2.36 -48.04 38.98
CA PHE A 9 1.77 -46.85 38.38
C PHE A 9 2.85 -46.13 37.54
N ALA A 10 2.66 -46.11 36.22
CA ALA A 10 3.46 -45.29 35.33
C ALA A 10 2.85 -43.89 35.31
N ALA A 11 3.56 -42.91 35.85
CA ALA A 11 3.20 -41.51 35.76
C ALA A 11 3.65 -40.96 34.39
N ALA A 12 2.70 -40.64 33.53
CA ALA A 12 2.95 -39.94 32.27
C ALA A 12 3.07 -38.42 32.53
N LEU A 13 4.29 -37.90 32.42
CA LEU A 13 4.55 -36.46 32.41
C LEU A 13 4.13 -35.85 31.05
N PHE A 14 3.01 -35.15 31.04
CA PHE A 14 2.67 -34.26 29.93
C PHE A 14 3.51 -32.96 30.00
N ALA A 15 4.52 -32.84 29.14
CA ALA A 15 5.21 -31.60 28.95
C ALA A 15 4.32 -30.65 28.10
N ALA A 16 3.68 -29.67 28.76
CA ALA A 16 2.97 -28.61 28.09
C ALA A 16 4.00 -27.66 27.44
N GLY A 17 4.23 -27.85 26.16
CA GLY A 17 5.01 -26.92 25.36
C GLY A 17 4.27 -25.58 25.24
N ALA A 18 4.73 -24.55 25.95
CA ALA A 18 4.26 -23.18 25.76
C ALA A 18 4.71 -22.69 24.39
N LEU A 19 3.79 -22.64 23.43
CA LEU A 19 3.98 -21.91 22.17
C LEU A 19 4.02 -20.41 22.52
N SER A 20 5.21 -19.87 22.69
CA SER A 20 5.42 -18.42 22.76
C SER A 20 5.09 -17.82 21.39
N SER A 21 3.87 -17.28 21.24
CA SER A 21 3.51 -16.40 20.16
C SER A 21 4.35 -15.13 20.30
N GLY A 22 5.53 -15.13 19.68
CA GLY A 22 6.32 -13.90 19.57
C GLY A 22 5.49 -12.89 18.82
N ALA A 23 5.03 -11.83 19.48
CA ALA A 23 4.52 -10.65 18.84
C ALA A 23 5.67 -10.06 18.03
N TYR A 24 5.70 -10.35 16.72
CA TYR A 24 6.59 -9.64 15.80
C TYR A 24 6.11 -8.18 15.81
N ALA A 25 6.87 -7.30 16.46
CA ALA A 25 6.73 -5.87 16.25
C ALA A 25 6.83 -5.65 14.74
N GLN A 26 5.73 -5.22 14.10
CA GLN A 26 5.74 -4.89 12.68
C GLN A 26 6.74 -3.76 12.49
N SER A 27 7.92 -4.11 12.06
CA SER A 27 8.85 -3.13 11.50
C SER A 27 8.18 -2.59 10.25
N GLY A 28 8.11 -1.24 10.12
CA GLY A 28 7.49 -0.62 8.95
C GLY A 28 8.11 -1.07 7.63
N PRO A 29 7.55 -0.64 6.51
CA PRO A 29 8.01 -1.03 5.19
C PRO A 29 9.48 -0.63 4.99
N LYS A 30 10.27 -1.55 4.43
CA LYS A 30 11.69 -1.33 4.13
C LYS A 30 11.97 -1.70 2.69
N VAL A 31 12.56 -0.78 1.94
CA VAL A 31 13.00 -1.06 0.57
C VAL A 31 14.01 -2.19 0.56
N GLY A 32 13.89 -3.09 -0.40
CA GLY A 32 14.69 -4.30 -0.53
C GLY A 32 14.20 -5.49 0.32
N ALA A 33 13.20 -5.29 1.19
CA ALA A 33 12.55 -6.35 1.96
C ALA A 33 11.17 -6.70 1.37
N PRO A 34 10.56 -7.83 1.75
CA PRO A 34 9.17 -8.11 1.41
C PRO A 34 8.25 -6.97 1.86
N ALA A 35 7.38 -6.52 0.96
CA ALA A 35 6.36 -5.54 1.30
C ALA A 35 5.42 -6.12 2.36
N PRO A 36 4.90 -5.28 3.30
CA PRO A 36 3.90 -5.73 4.25
C PRO A 36 2.70 -6.33 3.51
N ASN A 37 2.24 -7.48 3.98
CA ASN A 37 1.02 -8.07 3.45
C ASN A 37 -0.20 -7.31 3.95
N PHE A 38 -1.26 -7.26 3.15
CA PHE A 38 -2.52 -6.62 3.51
C PHE A 38 -3.72 -7.31 2.87
N THR A 39 -4.87 -7.07 3.47
CA THR A 39 -6.19 -7.28 2.87
C THR A 39 -7.02 -6.04 3.16
N ALA A 40 -7.65 -5.48 2.14
CA ALA A 40 -8.54 -4.32 2.23
C ALA A 40 -9.78 -4.55 1.39
N THR A 41 -10.80 -3.71 1.54
CA THR A 41 -12.01 -3.76 0.71
C THR A 41 -11.90 -2.70 -0.39
N ASP A 42 -12.18 -3.05 -1.63
CA ASP A 42 -12.24 -2.07 -2.71
C ASP A 42 -13.54 -1.26 -2.70
N SER A 43 -13.62 -0.24 -3.54
CA SER A 43 -14.80 0.63 -3.68
C SER A 43 -16.05 -0.09 -4.17
N ASN A 44 -15.94 -1.34 -4.65
CA ASN A 44 -17.05 -2.20 -5.08
C ASN A 44 -17.42 -3.27 -4.02
N GLY A 45 -16.82 -3.19 -2.83
CA GLY A 45 -17.08 -4.12 -1.73
C GLY A 45 -16.35 -5.45 -1.82
N LYS A 46 -15.36 -5.60 -2.74
CA LYS A 46 -14.60 -6.83 -2.90
C LYS A 46 -13.36 -6.82 -2.00
N PRO A 47 -13.02 -7.95 -1.34
CA PRO A 47 -11.75 -8.09 -0.68
C PRO A 47 -10.61 -8.11 -1.72
N VAL A 48 -9.53 -7.40 -1.42
CA VAL A 48 -8.31 -7.31 -2.24
C VAL A 48 -7.12 -7.48 -1.31
N SER A 49 -6.24 -8.42 -1.62
CA SER A 49 -5.01 -8.65 -0.87
C SER A 49 -3.79 -8.54 -1.77
N LEU A 50 -2.63 -8.22 -1.19
CA LEU A 50 -1.38 -8.19 -1.94
C LEU A 50 -1.08 -9.55 -2.59
N GLY A 51 -1.46 -10.63 -1.93
CA GLY A 51 -1.27 -12.00 -2.41
C GLY A 51 -1.99 -12.32 -3.72
N ASP A 52 -3.06 -11.59 -4.06
CA ASP A 52 -3.85 -11.77 -5.30
C ASP A 52 -3.05 -11.35 -6.54
N PHE A 53 -1.97 -10.60 -6.34
CA PHE A 53 -1.14 -10.02 -7.40
C PHE A 53 0.25 -10.66 -7.52
N LYS A 54 0.43 -11.88 -7.01
CA LYS A 54 1.70 -12.60 -7.19
C LYS A 54 2.11 -12.64 -8.65
N GLY A 55 3.39 -12.35 -8.92
CA GLY A 55 3.93 -12.30 -10.27
C GLY A 55 3.64 -11.01 -11.04
N LYS A 56 3.00 -10.01 -10.39
CA LYS A 56 2.76 -8.69 -10.97
C LYS A 56 3.42 -7.60 -10.15
N THR A 57 3.92 -6.57 -10.82
CA THR A 57 4.34 -5.33 -10.15
C THR A 57 3.10 -4.58 -9.66
N VAL A 58 3.14 -4.11 -8.41
CA VAL A 58 2.03 -3.40 -7.77
C VAL A 58 2.47 -2.00 -7.36
N VAL A 59 1.63 -1.00 -7.64
CA VAL A 59 1.75 0.35 -7.12
C VAL A 59 0.67 0.58 -6.08
N LEU A 60 1.06 1.14 -4.92
CA LEU A 60 0.11 1.74 -3.97
C LEU A 60 0.26 3.26 -4.05
N GLU A 61 -0.87 3.95 -4.21
CA GLU A 61 -0.98 5.40 -4.22
C GLU A 61 -1.90 5.83 -3.08
N TRP A 62 -1.37 6.41 -1.99
CA TRP A 62 -2.23 7.08 -1.02
C TRP A 62 -2.75 8.38 -1.60
N THR A 63 -4.06 8.54 -1.62
CA THR A 63 -4.74 9.67 -2.25
C THR A 63 -5.78 10.31 -1.33
N ASN A 64 -6.08 11.59 -1.58
CA ASN A 64 -7.11 12.37 -0.89
C ASN A 64 -7.62 13.44 -1.87
N ASP A 65 -8.92 13.39 -2.20
CA ASP A 65 -9.52 14.33 -3.16
C ASP A 65 -9.43 15.79 -2.74
N GLY A 66 -9.51 16.07 -1.45
CA GLY A 66 -9.37 17.43 -0.91
C GLY A 66 -7.94 17.98 -0.91
N CYS A 67 -6.92 17.16 -1.15
CA CYS A 67 -5.52 17.57 -1.06
C CYS A 67 -5.06 18.37 -2.30
N PRO A 68 -4.55 19.62 -2.16
CA PRO A 68 -4.08 20.41 -3.29
C PRO A 68 -2.93 19.76 -4.05
N PHE A 69 -2.06 19.02 -3.36
CA PHE A 69 -0.97 18.28 -4.01
C PHE A 69 -1.48 17.11 -4.87
N VAL A 70 -2.52 16.40 -4.42
CA VAL A 70 -3.21 15.40 -5.24
C VAL A 70 -3.90 16.06 -6.42
N LYS A 71 -4.61 17.17 -6.17
CA LYS A 71 -5.29 17.95 -7.23
C LYS A 71 -4.33 18.42 -8.31
N LYS A 72 -3.07 18.79 -7.99
CA LYS A 72 -2.05 19.11 -8.99
C LYS A 72 -1.87 17.96 -9.98
N HIS A 73 -1.65 16.76 -9.50
CA HIS A 73 -1.35 15.61 -10.35
C HIS A 73 -2.55 15.16 -11.19
N TYR A 74 -3.74 15.18 -10.62
CA TYR A 74 -4.96 14.84 -11.35
C TYR A 74 -5.42 15.98 -12.27
N GLY A 75 -5.39 17.23 -11.82
CA GLY A 75 -5.75 18.39 -12.64
C GLY A 75 -4.83 18.62 -13.84
N GLY A 76 -3.56 18.28 -13.69
CA GLY A 76 -2.58 18.32 -14.77
C GLY A 76 -2.51 17.06 -15.62
N GLN A 77 -3.42 16.11 -15.46
CA GLN A 77 -3.50 14.81 -16.17
C GLN A 77 -2.25 13.92 -16.02
N ALA A 78 -1.35 14.25 -15.10
CA ALA A 78 -0.11 13.51 -14.89
C ALA A 78 -0.36 12.14 -14.23
N MET A 79 -1.25 12.08 -13.22
CA MET A 79 -1.57 10.83 -12.54
C MET A 79 -2.30 9.86 -13.45
N GLN A 80 -3.33 10.33 -14.17
CA GLN A 80 -4.10 9.50 -15.11
C GLN A 80 -3.21 8.92 -16.20
N GLY A 81 -2.33 9.77 -16.77
CA GLY A 81 -1.36 9.33 -17.77
C GLY A 81 -0.41 8.26 -17.23
N LEU A 82 0.06 8.42 -15.99
CA LEU A 82 0.93 7.48 -15.33
C LEU A 82 0.21 6.15 -15.03
N GLN A 83 -1.00 6.23 -14.48
CA GLN A 83 -1.84 5.06 -14.20
C GLN A 83 -2.10 4.28 -15.50
N LYS A 84 -2.59 4.95 -16.54
CA LYS A 84 -2.88 4.31 -17.83
C LYS A 84 -1.62 3.68 -18.44
N LYS A 85 -0.52 4.40 -18.51
CA LYS A 85 0.75 3.92 -19.06
C LYS A 85 1.18 2.58 -18.44
N TRP A 86 1.01 2.44 -17.14
CA TRP A 86 1.51 1.29 -16.42
C TRP A 86 0.48 0.17 -16.27
N THR A 87 -0.80 0.48 -16.14
CA THR A 87 -1.86 -0.54 -16.15
C THR A 87 -1.98 -1.21 -17.52
N ASP A 88 -1.79 -0.48 -18.62
CA ASP A 88 -1.73 -1.03 -19.99
C ASP A 88 -0.55 -2.02 -20.16
N LYS A 89 0.49 -1.92 -19.32
CA LYS A 89 1.64 -2.83 -19.27
C LYS A 89 1.51 -3.97 -18.26
N GLY A 90 0.32 -4.10 -17.63
CA GLY A 90 0.02 -5.17 -16.68
C GLY A 90 0.45 -4.88 -15.24
N VAL A 91 0.93 -3.66 -14.93
CA VAL A 91 1.15 -3.22 -13.55
C VAL A 91 -0.20 -3.05 -12.86
N VAL A 92 -0.33 -3.53 -11.64
CA VAL A 92 -1.50 -3.31 -10.80
C VAL A 92 -1.36 -1.98 -10.09
N TRP A 93 -2.30 -1.08 -10.28
CA TRP A 93 -2.32 0.22 -9.60
C TRP A 93 -3.48 0.28 -8.61
N LEU A 94 -3.17 0.42 -7.33
CA LEU A 94 -4.14 0.49 -6.24
C LEU A 94 -4.08 1.88 -5.61
N SER A 95 -5.15 2.67 -5.78
CA SER A 95 -5.31 3.94 -5.06
C SER A 95 -5.92 3.66 -3.69
N VAL A 96 -5.38 4.24 -2.61
CA VAL A 96 -5.78 3.97 -1.22
C VAL A 96 -6.31 5.24 -0.56
N ILE A 97 -7.48 5.13 0.05
CA ILE A 97 -8.13 6.21 0.81
C ILE A 97 -8.17 5.84 2.29
N SER A 98 -7.30 6.45 3.11
CA SER A 98 -7.21 6.21 4.55
C SER A 98 -7.79 7.39 5.37
N SER A 99 -8.92 7.93 4.96
CA SER A 99 -9.61 9.00 5.69
C SER A 99 -10.87 8.44 6.35
N PRO A 100 -11.10 8.63 7.67
CA PRO A 100 -12.31 8.18 8.34
C PRO A 100 -13.51 9.07 8.01
N PRO A 101 -14.75 8.59 8.26
CA PRO A 101 -15.96 9.39 8.09
C PRO A 101 -15.87 10.75 8.82
N GLY A 102 -16.25 11.83 8.13
CA GLY A 102 -16.19 13.20 8.65
C GLY A 102 -14.87 13.93 8.40
N GLU A 103 -13.81 13.24 8.02
CA GLU A 103 -12.52 13.85 7.70
C GLU A 103 -12.39 14.17 6.21
N GLN A 104 -11.56 15.17 5.90
CA GLN A 104 -11.25 15.53 4.52
C GLN A 104 -10.67 14.31 3.77
N GLY A 105 -11.22 14.08 2.59
CA GLY A 105 -10.78 12.98 1.72
C GLY A 105 -11.50 11.66 1.99
N TYR A 106 -12.40 11.58 2.98
CA TYR A 106 -13.26 10.42 3.14
C TYR A 106 -14.11 10.21 1.89
N ALA A 107 -14.17 8.97 1.45
CA ALA A 107 -15.09 8.52 0.42
C ALA A 107 -15.59 7.11 0.77
N ASP A 108 -16.88 6.90 0.65
CA ASP A 108 -17.46 5.56 0.57
C ASP A 108 -17.28 4.98 -0.85
N GLY A 109 -17.69 3.74 -1.07
CA GLY A 109 -17.49 3.07 -2.36
C GLY A 109 -18.10 3.83 -3.54
N PRO A 110 -19.40 4.20 -3.51
CA PRO A 110 -20.02 4.98 -4.57
C PRO A 110 -19.32 6.32 -4.84
N THR A 111 -18.93 7.04 -3.79
CA THR A 111 -18.21 8.31 -3.90
C THR A 111 -16.82 8.10 -4.52
N ALA A 112 -16.08 7.09 -4.09
CA ALA A 112 -14.77 6.76 -4.64
C ALA A 112 -14.84 6.43 -6.13
N ASN A 113 -15.84 5.64 -6.55
CA ASN A 113 -16.09 5.31 -7.95
C ASN A 113 -16.45 6.56 -8.78
N LYS A 114 -17.31 7.43 -8.25
CA LYS A 114 -17.68 8.69 -8.89
C LYS A 114 -16.44 9.58 -9.09
N LEU A 115 -15.65 9.79 -8.06
CA LEU A 115 -14.41 10.60 -8.13
C LEU A 115 -13.42 10.03 -9.13
N THR A 116 -13.27 8.71 -9.20
CA THR A 116 -12.39 8.02 -10.16
C THR A 116 -12.85 8.31 -11.60
N ALA A 117 -14.15 8.21 -11.87
CA ALA A 117 -14.72 8.49 -13.19
C ALA A 117 -14.58 9.99 -13.57
N GLU A 118 -14.93 10.89 -12.66
CA GLU A 118 -14.87 12.35 -12.89
C GLU A 118 -13.45 12.85 -13.20
N ARG A 119 -12.45 12.21 -12.60
CA ARG A 119 -11.03 12.54 -12.85
C ARG A 119 -10.48 11.87 -14.12
N GLY A 120 -11.20 10.95 -14.73
CA GLY A 120 -10.66 10.09 -15.79
C GLY A 120 -9.49 9.23 -15.28
N ALA A 121 -9.49 8.89 -13.99
CA ALA A 121 -8.46 8.06 -13.38
C ALA A 121 -8.60 6.60 -13.82
N ALA A 122 -7.47 5.89 -13.88
CA ALA A 122 -7.39 4.51 -14.37
C ALA A 122 -6.66 3.56 -13.40
N PRO A 123 -6.93 3.58 -12.08
CA PRO A 123 -6.38 2.59 -11.18
C PRO A 123 -7.05 1.22 -11.46
N THR A 124 -6.35 0.13 -11.11
CA THR A 124 -6.92 -1.22 -11.14
C THR A 124 -8.06 -1.35 -10.12
N ALA A 125 -7.88 -0.74 -8.94
CA ALA A 125 -8.91 -0.66 -7.90
C ALA A 125 -8.64 0.55 -6.97
N VAL A 126 -9.69 0.99 -6.27
CA VAL A 126 -9.60 1.96 -5.18
C VAL A 126 -9.88 1.22 -3.88
N LEU A 127 -8.91 1.21 -2.96
CA LEU A 127 -9.02 0.56 -1.67
C LEU A 127 -9.52 1.54 -0.61
N LEU A 128 -10.50 1.11 0.18
CA LEU A 128 -11.07 1.89 1.27
C LEU A 128 -10.46 1.43 2.59
N ASP A 129 -9.83 2.36 3.28
CA ASP A 129 -9.13 2.13 4.56
C ASP A 129 -9.57 3.17 5.61
N PRO A 130 -10.87 3.26 5.94
CA PRO A 130 -11.39 4.30 6.84
C PRO A 130 -10.88 4.17 8.28
N LYS A 131 -10.39 3.00 8.68
CA LYS A 131 -9.74 2.78 9.98
C LYS A 131 -8.26 3.14 9.97
N GLY A 132 -7.64 3.25 8.79
CA GLY A 132 -6.23 3.55 8.65
C GLY A 132 -5.28 2.37 8.92
N ASP A 133 -5.79 1.14 8.96
CA ASP A 133 -4.97 -0.04 9.25
C ASP A 133 -3.94 -0.29 8.15
N LEU A 134 -4.37 -0.18 6.89
CA LEU A 134 -3.47 -0.31 5.75
C LEU A 134 -2.45 0.84 5.72
N GLY A 135 -2.92 2.07 5.95
CA GLY A 135 -2.06 3.24 5.99
C GLY A 135 -0.98 3.15 7.08
N ARG A 136 -1.33 2.71 8.27
CA ARG A 136 -0.37 2.50 9.37
C ARG A 136 0.61 1.37 9.05
N THR A 137 0.14 0.29 8.43
CA THR A 137 0.97 -0.84 8.00
C THR A 137 2.07 -0.40 7.04
N PHE A 138 1.77 0.51 6.11
CA PHE A 138 2.72 1.06 5.15
C PHE A 138 3.39 2.35 5.61
N TRP A 139 3.09 2.86 6.82
CA TRP A 139 3.58 4.14 7.34
C TRP A 139 3.29 5.31 6.38
N ALA A 140 2.14 5.27 5.74
CA ALA A 140 1.72 6.34 4.86
C ALA A 140 1.51 7.64 5.66
N GLN A 141 2.22 8.70 5.29
CA GLN A 141 2.27 9.94 6.07
C GLN A 141 1.46 11.05 5.42
N VAL A 142 1.49 11.12 4.11
CA VAL A 142 0.93 12.22 3.32
C VAL A 142 0.20 11.69 2.08
N THR A 143 -0.47 12.59 1.35
CA THR A 143 -1.06 12.32 0.05
C THR A 143 -0.58 13.37 -0.97
N PRO A 144 -0.02 12.93 -2.13
CA PRO A 144 0.23 11.54 -2.52
C PRO A 144 1.44 10.92 -1.81
N HIS A 145 1.36 9.64 -1.45
CA HIS A 145 2.50 8.81 -1.01
C HIS A 145 2.50 7.53 -1.84
N MET A 146 3.63 7.20 -2.43
CA MET A 146 3.75 6.17 -3.46
C MET A 146 4.64 5.02 -3.02
N TYR A 147 4.26 3.81 -3.43
CA TYR A 147 5.04 2.59 -3.20
C TYR A 147 5.04 1.76 -4.48
N VAL A 148 6.19 1.17 -4.81
CA VAL A 148 6.31 0.20 -5.91
C VAL A 148 6.78 -1.13 -5.34
N ILE A 149 6.02 -2.17 -5.57
CA ILE A 149 6.28 -3.54 -5.13
C ILE A 149 6.54 -4.38 -6.37
N LYS A 150 7.67 -5.09 -6.42
CA LYS A 150 8.03 -5.97 -7.52
C LYS A 150 7.12 -7.19 -7.60
N ALA A 151 7.18 -7.89 -8.72
CA ALA A 151 6.46 -9.14 -8.97
C ALA A 151 6.80 -10.27 -7.97
N ASP A 152 7.97 -10.23 -7.36
CA ASP A 152 8.42 -11.15 -6.30
C ASP A 152 7.93 -10.76 -4.90
N GLY A 153 7.19 -9.63 -4.77
CA GLY A 153 6.69 -9.09 -3.50
C GLY A 153 7.66 -8.17 -2.77
N THR A 154 8.86 -7.91 -3.32
CA THR A 154 9.84 -7.01 -2.70
C THR A 154 9.44 -5.55 -2.90
N LEU A 155 9.49 -4.74 -1.85
CA LEU A 155 9.31 -3.29 -1.92
C LEU A 155 10.52 -2.66 -2.64
N ALA A 156 10.28 -2.05 -3.80
CA ALA A 156 11.33 -1.47 -4.63
C ALA A 156 11.47 0.04 -4.46
N TYR A 157 10.36 0.73 -4.17
CA TYR A 157 10.31 2.18 -3.99
C TYR A 157 9.28 2.56 -2.93
N MET A 158 9.59 3.58 -2.14
CA MET A 158 8.62 4.31 -1.32
C MET A 158 8.99 5.79 -1.21
N GLY A 159 8.00 6.69 -1.34
CA GLY A 159 8.26 8.12 -1.24
C GLY A 159 7.26 9.00 -1.99
N GLY A 160 7.72 10.18 -2.38
CA GLY A 160 6.96 11.13 -3.20
C GLY A 160 6.75 10.66 -4.63
N ILE A 161 5.81 11.27 -5.33
CA ILE A 161 5.59 10.97 -6.74
C ILE A 161 6.69 11.57 -7.62
N ASP A 162 7.16 12.77 -7.28
CA ASP A 162 8.18 13.52 -8.04
C ASP A 162 9.06 14.40 -7.13
N ASP A 163 9.95 15.18 -7.73
CA ASP A 163 10.89 16.10 -7.09
C ASP A 163 10.36 17.52 -6.91
N LYS A 164 9.05 17.79 -7.15
CA LYS A 164 8.45 19.12 -7.09
C LYS A 164 7.39 19.22 -5.98
N PRO A 165 7.78 19.50 -4.74
CA PRO A 165 6.86 19.58 -3.59
C PRO A 165 6.05 20.89 -3.60
N SER A 166 5.28 21.11 -4.65
CA SER A 166 4.43 22.28 -4.86
C SER A 166 3.04 21.87 -5.34
N THR A 167 2.12 22.82 -5.34
CA THR A 167 0.75 22.65 -5.86
C THR A 167 0.57 23.25 -7.26
N ARG A 168 1.64 23.77 -7.87
CA ARG A 168 1.61 24.45 -9.17
C ARG A 168 1.60 23.46 -10.32
N LEU A 169 0.67 23.64 -11.27
CA LEU A 169 0.54 22.76 -12.44
C LEU A 169 1.74 22.86 -13.38
N GLU A 170 2.34 24.04 -13.52
CA GLU A 170 3.50 24.24 -14.39
C GLU A 170 4.72 23.43 -13.99
N ASP A 171 4.87 23.09 -12.71
CA ASP A 171 5.97 22.28 -12.23
C ASP A 171 5.95 20.84 -12.77
N LEU A 172 4.78 20.34 -13.18
CA LEU A 172 4.65 19.02 -13.81
C LEU A 172 5.45 18.88 -15.10
N LYS A 173 5.68 20.00 -15.82
CA LYS A 173 6.42 20.01 -17.08
C LYS A 173 7.91 19.68 -16.91
N THR A 174 8.45 19.95 -15.73
CA THR A 174 9.88 19.77 -15.41
C THR A 174 10.12 18.81 -14.27
N ALA A 175 9.04 18.22 -13.72
CA ALA A 175 9.13 17.28 -12.61
C ALA A 175 9.82 15.99 -13.04
N LYS A 176 10.77 15.55 -12.23
CA LYS A 176 11.34 14.20 -12.34
C LYS A 176 10.43 13.24 -11.57
N ASN A 177 9.69 12.42 -12.31
CA ASN A 177 8.76 11.45 -11.72
C ASN A 177 9.53 10.22 -11.22
N PHE A 178 9.61 10.05 -9.90
CA PHE A 178 10.31 8.94 -9.27
C PHE A 178 9.59 7.59 -9.45
N VAL A 179 8.27 7.63 -9.50
CA VAL A 179 7.46 6.40 -9.67
C VAL A 179 7.61 5.87 -11.09
N ASP A 180 7.57 6.74 -12.09
CA ASP A 180 7.79 6.35 -13.48
C ASP A 180 9.19 5.79 -13.72
N ALA A 181 10.20 6.42 -13.12
CA ALA A 181 11.58 5.93 -13.17
C ALA A 181 11.71 4.55 -12.50
N ALA A 182 11.19 4.40 -11.27
CA ALA A 182 11.24 3.14 -10.55
C ALA A 182 10.53 2.01 -11.29
N LEU A 183 9.35 2.27 -11.85
CA LEU A 183 8.60 1.27 -12.64
C LEU A 183 9.34 0.89 -13.92
N THR A 184 9.97 1.85 -14.60
CA THR A 184 10.79 1.58 -15.78
C THR A 184 11.95 0.65 -15.41
N GLU A 185 12.70 0.99 -14.38
CA GLU A 185 13.85 0.19 -13.93
C GLU A 185 13.44 -1.21 -13.46
N VAL A 186 12.33 -1.32 -12.68
CA VAL A 186 11.79 -2.61 -12.22
C VAL A 186 11.38 -3.50 -13.40
N THR A 187 10.68 -2.96 -14.40
CA THR A 187 10.21 -3.74 -15.56
C THR A 187 11.34 -4.13 -16.50
N GLU A 188 12.44 -3.39 -16.51
CA GLU A 188 13.67 -3.70 -17.22
C GLU A 188 14.61 -4.64 -16.44
N GLY A 189 14.23 -5.07 -15.23
CA GLY A 189 15.05 -5.91 -14.36
C GLY A 189 16.27 -5.19 -13.76
N LYS A 190 16.27 -3.86 -13.78
CA LYS A 190 17.35 -3.02 -13.27
C LYS A 190 17.16 -2.70 -11.78
N PRO A 191 18.24 -2.42 -11.03
CA PRO A 191 18.14 -1.81 -9.72
C PRO A 191 17.46 -0.44 -9.79
N VAL A 192 16.60 -0.13 -8.80
CA VAL A 192 15.96 1.19 -8.71
C VAL A 192 16.98 2.22 -8.26
N SER A 193 17.25 3.21 -9.12
CA SER A 193 18.29 4.22 -8.89
C SER A 193 17.94 5.18 -7.74
N VAL A 194 16.67 5.52 -7.58
CA VAL A 194 16.13 6.29 -6.45
C VAL A 194 15.07 5.44 -5.77
N SER A 195 15.48 4.64 -4.81
CA SER A 195 14.59 3.68 -4.13
C SER A 195 13.75 4.30 -3.01
N THR A 196 14.13 5.48 -2.52
CA THR A 196 13.37 6.26 -1.54
C THR A 196 13.46 7.74 -1.86
N SER A 197 12.40 8.48 -1.57
CA SER A 197 12.40 9.94 -1.60
C SER A 197 11.53 10.49 -0.47
N ARG A 198 11.69 11.78 -0.15
CA ARG A 198 10.84 12.43 0.83
C ARG A 198 9.42 12.59 0.25
N PRO A 199 8.38 11.98 0.81
CA PRO A 199 7.02 12.23 0.39
C PRO A 199 6.59 13.65 0.81
N TYR A 200 5.70 14.25 0.06
CA TYR A 200 5.16 15.58 0.32
C TYR A 200 3.67 15.62 0.06
N GLY A 201 2.95 16.46 0.77
CA GLY A 201 1.51 16.57 0.59
C GLY A 201 0.75 16.84 1.89
N CYS A 202 -0.55 16.63 1.86
CA CYS A 202 -1.41 16.74 3.04
C CYS A 202 -1.26 15.49 3.91
N THR A 203 -1.14 15.67 5.22
CA THR A 203 -1.10 14.56 6.18
C THR A 203 -2.30 13.64 6.02
N VAL A 204 -2.06 12.33 6.04
CA VAL A 204 -3.13 11.32 6.06
C VAL A 204 -3.97 11.51 7.31
N LYS A 205 -5.29 11.52 7.16
CA LYS A 205 -6.24 11.73 8.25
C LYS A 205 -6.59 10.38 8.89
N TYR A 206 -5.72 9.92 9.78
CA TYR A 206 -6.00 8.71 10.53
C TYR A 206 -7.06 8.94 11.60
N ALA A 207 -7.89 7.93 11.85
CA ALA A 207 -8.76 7.92 13.01
C ALA A 207 -7.89 7.96 14.28
N SER A 208 -8.29 8.82 15.25
CA SER A 208 -7.70 8.93 16.58
C SER A 208 -8.04 7.72 17.45
#